data_c92157cf5222e30308af62d608a52d4a
#
_entry.id   c92157cf5222e30308af62d608a52d4a
#
_cell.length_a   1.000
_cell.length_b   1.000
_cell.length_c   1.000
_cell.angle_alpha   90.00
_cell.angle_beta   90.00
_cell.angle_gamma   90.00
#
_symmetry.space_group_name_H-M   'P 1'
#
loop_
_entity.id
_entity.type
_entity.pdbx_description
1 polymer ?
#
loop_
_entity_poly.entity_id
_entity_poly.type
_entity_poly.pdbx_seq_one_letter_code
_entity_poly.pdbx_strand_id
1 'polypeptide(L)'
;MQRWTAAIAQSDGFVFITPEYNYGPAAVLKNAIDWVYPEWNRKAAAFVSYGSAGGARSVQQLRLTAIELQLAPVRLSVHIPVASLWAHFQGGDVEAGLAELAVPAGAMIDDLLWWTAALKTARASAS
;
A
#
# COMPACT_ATOMS: atom_id res chain seq x y z
N MET A 1 2.94 20.61 -3.59
CA MET A 1 2.73 20.23 -2.19
C MET A 1 1.26 20.28 -1.77
N GLN A 2 0.56 21.40 -1.86
CA GLN A 2 -0.87 21.53 -1.46
C GLN A 2 -1.81 20.47 -2.04
N ARG A 3 -1.65 20.13 -3.35
CA ARG A 3 -2.48 19.09 -3.99
C ARG A 3 -2.27 17.70 -3.38
N TRP A 4 -1.04 17.36 -3.01
CA TRP A 4 -0.72 16.09 -2.37
C TRP A 4 -1.32 16.01 -0.97
N THR A 5 -1.07 17.03 -0.15
CA THR A 5 -1.65 17.13 1.20
C THR A 5 -3.17 17.01 1.17
N ALA A 6 -3.84 17.74 0.24
CA ALA A 6 -5.28 17.67 0.08
C ALA A 6 -5.78 16.27 -0.31
N ALA A 7 -5.08 15.59 -1.22
CA ALA A 7 -5.44 14.23 -1.64
C ALA A 7 -5.37 13.25 -0.46
N ILE A 8 -4.32 13.33 0.35
CA ILE A 8 -4.17 12.48 1.54
C ILE A 8 -5.24 12.83 2.59
N ALA A 9 -5.48 14.11 2.82
CA ALA A 9 -6.50 14.55 3.79
C ALA A 9 -7.91 14.04 3.44
N GLN A 10 -8.27 14.07 2.16
CA GLN A 10 -9.60 13.65 1.68
C GLN A 10 -9.79 12.12 1.62
N SER A 11 -8.71 11.35 1.63
CA SER A 11 -8.75 9.89 1.57
C SER A 11 -8.96 9.29 2.95
N ASP A 12 -9.74 8.23 3.06
CA ASP A 12 -10.01 7.51 4.32
C ASP A 12 -9.18 6.24 4.49
N GLY A 13 -8.60 5.72 3.40
CA GLY A 13 -7.73 4.55 3.38
C GLY A 13 -6.82 4.57 2.16
N PHE A 14 -5.76 3.78 2.19
CA PHE A 14 -4.68 3.82 1.18
C PHE A 14 -4.25 2.43 0.75
N VAL A 15 -3.92 2.29 -0.53
CA VAL A 15 -3.14 1.16 -1.04
C VAL A 15 -1.79 1.70 -1.51
N PHE A 16 -0.72 1.30 -0.85
CA PHE A 16 0.64 1.61 -1.28
C PHE A 16 1.13 0.55 -2.26
N ILE A 17 1.52 0.97 -3.45
CA ILE A 17 2.10 0.10 -4.48
C ILE A 17 3.57 0.44 -4.60
N THR A 18 4.46 -0.53 -4.38
CA THR A 18 5.89 -0.28 -4.33
C THR A 18 6.71 -1.41 -4.96
N PRO A 19 7.75 -1.08 -5.72
CA PRO A 19 8.85 -2.02 -5.97
C PRO A 19 9.64 -2.26 -4.70
N GLU A 20 10.52 -3.25 -4.75
CA GLU A 20 11.61 -3.40 -3.79
C GLU A 20 12.93 -3.03 -4.45
N TYR A 21 13.57 -2.00 -3.94
CA TYR A 21 14.91 -1.59 -4.32
C TYR A 21 15.83 -1.65 -3.11
N ASN A 22 16.86 -2.50 -3.19
CA ASN A 22 17.88 -2.61 -2.14
C ASN A 22 17.26 -2.79 -0.73
N TYR A 23 16.36 -3.75 -0.59
CA TYR A 23 15.68 -4.10 0.68
C TYR A 23 14.61 -3.12 1.16
N GLY A 24 14.28 -2.10 0.39
CA GLY A 24 13.35 -1.07 0.81
C GLY A 24 12.38 -0.61 -0.28
N PRO A 25 11.42 0.23 0.08
CA PRO A 25 10.52 0.86 -0.86
C PRO A 25 11.27 1.84 -1.76
N ALA A 26 10.66 2.20 -2.89
CA ALA A 26 11.21 3.23 -3.76
C ALA A 26 11.40 4.55 -3.00
N ALA A 27 12.57 5.18 -3.16
CA ALA A 27 12.90 6.43 -2.47
C ALA A 27 11.87 7.54 -2.75
N VAL A 28 11.34 7.59 -3.97
CA VAL A 28 10.30 8.58 -4.35
C VAL A 28 9.00 8.38 -3.57
N LEU A 29 8.63 7.14 -3.26
CA LEU A 29 7.46 6.84 -2.43
C LEU A 29 7.71 7.28 -0.99
N LYS A 30 8.85 6.92 -0.40
CA LYS A 30 9.21 7.32 0.96
C LYS A 30 9.27 8.85 1.09
N ASN A 31 9.86 9.53 0.11
CA ASN A 31 9.87 10.98 0.06
C ASN A 31 8.45 11.56 0.01
N ALA A 32 7.56 11.02 -0.82
CA ALA A 32 6.17 11.48 -0.90
C ALA A 32 5.40 11.28 0.43
N ILE A 33 5.67 10.18 1.13
CA ILE A 33 5.09 9.89 2.45
C ILE A 33 5.55 10.93 3.48
N ASP A 34 6.84 11.25 3.49
CA ASP A 34 7.46 12.11 4.50
C ASP A 34 7.06 13.59 4.39
N TRP A 35 6.48 14.00 3.26
CA TRP A 35 6.03 15.37 3.06
C TRP A 35 4.79 15.78 3.85
N VAL A 36 4.02 14.83 4.37
CA VAL A 36 2.81 15.06 5.16
C VAL A 36 2.81 14.13 6.36
N TYR A 37 2.19 14.53 7.46
CA TYR A 37 2.12 13.69 8.66
C TYR A 37 0.70 13.60 9.25
N PRO A 38 0.06 14.71 9.69
CA PRO A 38 -1.23 14.60 10.38
C PRO A 38 -2.34 14.05 9.48
N GLU A 39 -2.24 14.25 8.18
CA GLU A 39 -3.24 13.78 7.22
C GLU A 39 -3.28 12.25 7.08
N TRP A 40 -2.20 11.55 7.44
CA TRP A 40 -2.17 10.09 7.49
C TRP A 40 -2.89 9.51 8.70
N ASN A 41 -2.94 10.25 9.80
CA ASN A 41 -3.24 9.71 11.12
C ASN A 41 -4.63 9.06 11.20
N ARG A 42 -4.70 7.89 11.86
CA ARG A 42 -5.92 7.13 12.14
C ARG A 42 -6.70 6.69 10.90
N LYS A 43 -5.97 6.35 9.82
CA LYS A 43 -6.52 5.80 8.58
C LYS A 43 -5.94 4.41 8.32
N ALA A 44 -6.57 3.62 7.44
CA ALA A 44 -6.10 2.28 7.13
C ALA A 44 -5.16 2.27 5.91
N ALA A 45 -4.24 1.30 5.87
CA ALA A 45 -3.32 1.10 4.76
C ALA A 45 -3.17 -0.37 4.40
N ALA A 46 -3.13 -0.66 3.09
CA ALA A 46 -2.79 -1.95 2.52
C ALA A 46 -1.60 -1.81 1.56
N PHE A 47 -1.00 -2.92 1.16
CA PHE A 47 0.24 -2.91 0.38
C PHE A 47 0.17 -3.89 -0.79
N VAL A 48 0.61 -3.42 -1.95
CA VAL A 48 0.89 -4.23 -3.13
C VAL A 48 2.37 -4.03 -3.48
N SER A 49 3.10 -5.09 -3.73
CA SER A 49 4.52 -5.00 -3.98
C SER A 49 5.02 -5.94 -5.06
N TYR A 50 6.17 -5.63 -5.61
CA TYR A 50 6.86 -6.45 -6.60
C TYR A 50 8.38 -6.33 -6.47
N GLY A 51 9.10 -7.31 -6.99
CA GLY A 51 10.55 -7.40 -6.94
C GLY A 51 11.02 -8.85 -6.95
N SER A 52 12.32 -9.08 -6.79
CA SER A 52 12.90 -10.43 -6.80
C SER A 52 12.36 -11.34 -5.67
N ALA A 53 12.00 -10.73 -4.54
CA ALA A 53 11.35 -11.42 -3.41
C ALA A 53 9.86 -11.02 -3.27
N GLY A 54 9.19 -10.71 -4.38
CA GLY A 54 7.81 -10.23 -4.36
C GLY A 54 7.62 -8.85 -3.73
N GLY A 55 8.69 -8.16 -3.37
CA GLY A 55 8.65 -6.88 -2.67
C GLY A 55 8.33 -6.97 -1.17
N ALA A 56 8.40 -8.17 -0.59
CA ALA A 56 8.02 -8.40 0.80
C ALA A 56 8.82 -7.54 1.79
N ARG A 57 10.11 -7.32 1.53
CA ARG A 57 10.98 -6.52 2.40
C ARG A 57 10.64 -5.03 2.36
N SER A 58 10.22 -4.51 1.19
CA SER A 58 9.65 -3.16 1.07
C SER A 58 8.40 -3.00 1.94
N VAL A 59 7.49 -3.98 1.88
CA VAL A 59 6.25 -3.95 2.67
C VAL A 59 6.55 -3.99 4.17
N GLN A 60 7.51 -4.79 4.61
CA GLN A 60 7.91 -4.80 6.03
C GLN A 60 8.37 -3.42 6.51
N GLN A 61 9.18 -2.73 5.72
CA GLN A 61 9.62 -1.37 6.06
C GLN A 61 8.48 -0.35 6.03
N LEU A 62 7.59 -0.45 5.04
CA LEU A 62 6.42 0.42 4.98
C LEU A 62 5.45 0.19 6.14
N ARG A 63 5.34 -1.05 6.65
CA ARG A 63 4.54 -1.34 7.85
C ARG A 63 5.08 -0.62 9.09
N LEU A 64 6.40 -0.58 9.27
CA LEU A 64 7.03 0.18 10.36
C LEU A 64 6.79 1.69 10.18
N THR A 65 6.95 2.20 8.97
CA THR A 65 6.62 3.59 8.64
C THR A 65 5.15 3.90 8.92
N ALA A 66 4.24 3.02 8.55
CA ALA A 66 2.81 3.19 8.79
C ALA A 66 2.47 3.32 10.28
N ILE A 67 3.14 2.56 11.15
CA ILE A 67 2.96 2.67 12.60
C ILE A 67 3.32 4.07 13.09
N GLU A 68 4.46 4.61 12.66
CA GLU A 68 4.88 5.98 13.03
C GLU A 68 3.91 7.03 12.51
N LEU A 69 3.34 6.84 11.33
CA LEU A 69 2.33 7.72 10.75
C LEU A 69 0.94 7.57 11.39
N GLN A 70 0.78 6.70 12.39
CA GLN A 70 -0.50 6.34 12.99
C GLN A 70 -1.51 5.79 11.96
N LEU A 71 -1.02 5.15 10.91
CA LEU A 71 -1.83 4.34 10.01
C LEU A 71 -2.05 2.94 10.62
N ALA A 72 -3.20 2.33 10.34
CA ALA A 72 -3.47 0.95 10.66
C ALA A 72 -3.14 0.06 9.43
N PRO A 73 -1.97 -0.60 9.40
CA PRO A 73 -1.63 -1.50 8.30
C PRO A 73 -2.43 -2.80 8.42
N VAL A 74 -3.22 -3.12 7.38
CA VAL A 74 -3.96 -4.38 7.35
C VAL A 74 -3.02 -5.57 7.18
N ARG A 75 -3.41 -6.74 7.69
CA ARG A 75 -2.56 -7.93 7.67
C ARG A 75 -2.24 -8.40 6.26
N LEU A 76 -3.25 -8.44 5.38
CA LEU A 76 -3.12 -8.97 4.03
C LEU A 76 -2.34 -7.99 3.13
N SER A 77 -1.48 -8.55 2.28
CA SER A 77 -0.74 -7.84 1.25
C SER A 77 -0.76 -8.65 -0.04
N VAL A 78 -0.63 -7.99 -1.17
CA VAL A 78 -0.45 -8.65 -2.46
C VAL A 78 1.01 -8.52 -2.88
N HIS A 79 1.69 -9.66 -3.07
CA HIS A 79 3.05 -9.72 -3.57
C HIS A 79 3.03 -10.27 -5.00
N ILE A 80 3.32 -9.42 -5.98
CA ILE A 80 3.34 -9.82 -7.38
C ILE A 80 4.57 -10.72 -7.62
N PRO A 81 4.38 -11.96 -8.11
CA PRO A 81 5.48 -12.89 -8.32
C PRO A 81 6.52 -12.34 -9.30
N VAL A 82 7.78 -12.66 -9.07
CA VAL A 82 8.88 -12.27 -9.97
C VAL A 82 8.68 -12.80 -11.40
N ALA A 83 8.01 -13.93 -11.57
CA ALA A 83 7.68 -14.47 -12.89
C ALA A 83 6.79 -13.51 -13.71
N SER A 84 5.81 -12.85 -13.09
CA SER A 84 4.97 -11.85 -13.75
C SER A 84 5.78 -10.60 -14.13
N LEU A 85 6.74 -10.22 -13.31
CA LEU A 85 7.65 -9.11 -13.60
C LEU A 85 8.55 -9.44 -14.81
N TRP A 86 9.12 -10.65 -14.85
CA TRP A 86 9.92 -11.10 -16.00
C TRP A 86 9.09 -11.20 -17.28
N ALA A 87 7.85 -11.70 -17.21
CA ALA A 87 6.93 -11.72 -18.34
C ALA A 87 6.72 -10.31 -18.92
N HIS A 88 6.57 -9.30 -18.05
CA HIS A 88 6.47 -7.90 -18.47
C HIS A 88 7.70 -7.43 -19.26
N PHE A 89 8.91 -7.66 -18.73
CA PHE A 89 10.15 -7.23 -19.39
C PHE A 89 10.43 -7.98 -20.72
N GLN A 90 9.89 -9.18 -20.86
CA GLN A 90 10.04 -9.99 -22.07
C GLN A 90 8.91 -9.79 -23.09
N GLY A 91 7.96 -8.89 -22.83
CA GLY A 91 6.81 -8.66 -23.70
C GLY A 91 5.77 -9.78 -23.67
N GLY A 92 5.73 -10.56 -22.60
CA GLY A 92 4.77 -11.62 -22.39
C GLY A 92 3.42 -11.13 -21.84
N ASP A 93 2.51 -12.09 -21.60
CA ASP A 93 1.17 -11.82 -21.07
C ASP A 93 1.24 -11.55 -19.55
N VAL A 94 1.28 -10.27 -19.21
CA VAL A 94 1.29 -9.82 -17.79
C VAL A 94 -0.10 -10.00 -17.17
N GLU A 95 -1.16 -9.82 -17.94
CA GLU A 95 -2.54 -9.88 -17.41
C GLU A 95 -2.88 -11.28 -16.91
N ALA A 96 -2.45 -12.33 -17.61
CA ALA A 96 -2.65 -13.70 -17.16
C ALA A 96 -1.99 -13.96 -15.79
N GLY A 97 -0.76 -13.48 -15.59
CA GLY A 97 -0.06 -13.58 -14.29
C GLY A 97 -0.71 -12.77 -13.18
N LEU A 98 -1.30 -11.63 -13.50
CA LEU A 98 -2.01 -10.79 -12.53
C LEU A 98 -3.41 -11.33 -12.21
N ALA A 99 -4.06 -12.03 -13.13
CA ALA A 99 -5.39 -12.61 -12.91
C ALA A 99 -5.41 -13.59 -11.71
N GLU A 100 -4.32 -14.32 -11.49
CA GLU A 100 -4.17 -15.23 -10.33
C GLU A 100 -4.18 -14.48 -8.99
N LEU A 101 -3.89 -13.19 -9.00
CA LEU A 101 -3.87 -12.34 -7.81
C LEU A 101 -5.23 -11.72 -7.49
N ALA A 102 -6.24 -11.90 -8.34
CA ALA A 102 -7.55 -11.29 -8.15
C ALA A 102 -8.21 -11.69 -6.82
N VAL A 103 -8.13 -12.96 -6.44
CA VAL A 103 -8.70 -13.46 -5.18
C VAL A 103 -7.97 -12.88 -3.97
N PRO A 104 -6.63 -12.99 -3.83
CA PRO A 104 -5.94 -12.37 -2.70
C PRO A 104 -6.03 -10.83 -2.69
N ALA A 105 -6.11 -10.19 -3.84
CA ALA A 105 -6.34 -8.74 -3.92
C ALA A 105 -7.74 -8.36 -3.42
N GLY A 106 -8.76 -9.12 -3.81
CA GLY A 106 -10.12 -8.94 -3.30
C GLY A 106 -10.18 -9.06 -1.78
N ALA A 107 -9.59 -10.11 -1.21
CA ALA A 107 -9.54 -10.30 0.23
C ALA A 107 -8.80 -9.15 0.95
N MET A 108 -7.70 -8.66 0.39
CA MET A 108 -6.98 -7.50 0.93
C MET A 108 -7.85 -6.22 0.90
N ILE A 109 -8.56 -5.98 -0.18
CA ILE A 109 -9.45 -4.81 -0.32
C ILE A 109 -10.63 -4.89 0.65
N ASP A 110 -11.24 -6.07 0.82
CA ASP A 110 -12.33 -6.26 1.77
C ASP A 110 -11.88 -5.95 3.21
N ASP A 111 -10.69 -6.44 3.58
CA ASP A 111 -10.09 -6.14 4.88
C ASP A 111 -9.79 -4.64 5.02
N LEU A 112 -9.19 -4.01 4.01
CA LEU A 112 -8.94 -2.58 3.99
C LEU A 112 -10.23 -1.77 4.15
N LEU A 113 -11.29 -2.12 3.46
CA LEU A 113 -12.57 -1.42 3.53
C LEU A 113 -13.21 -1.54 4.91
N TRP A 114 -13.12 -2.71 5.54
CA TRP A 114 -13.61 -2.91 6.90
C TRP A 114 -12.91 -1.97 7.90
N TRP A 115 -11.57 -1.96 7.88
CA TRP A 115 -10.78 -1.07 8.74
C TRP A 115 -11.02 0.41 8.41
N THR A 116 -11.11 0.76 7.14
CA THR A 116 -11.38 2.13 6.69
C THR A 116 -12.72 2.64 7.22
N ALA A 117 -13.78 1.84 7.14
CA ALA A 117 -15.10 2.20 7.65
C ALA A 117 -15.08 2.39 9.18
N ALA A 118 -14.47 1.47 9.91
CA ALA A 118 -14.34 1.54 11.36
C ALA A 118 -13.59 2.79 11.82
N LEU A 119 -12.44 3.06 11.21
CA LEU A 119 -11.60 4.21 11.56
C LEU A 119 -12.23 5.54 11.15
N LYS A 120 -12.93 5.58 10.02
CA LYS A 120 -13.70 6.77 9.61
C LYS A 120 -14.77 7.12 10.63
N THR A 121 -15.52 6.14 11.09
CA THR A 121 -16.53 6.33 12.14
C THR A 121 -15.88 6.82 13.44
N ALA A 122 -14.78 6.21 13.84
CA ALA A 122 -14.07 6.61 15.06
C ALA A 122 -13.52 8.05 14.97
N ARG A 123 -12.99 8.47 13.82
CA ARG A 123 -12.52 9.86 13.61
C ARG A 123 -13.67 10.87 13.71
N ALA A 124 -14.84 10.54 13.14
CA ALA A 124 -16.01 11.41 13.20
C ALA A 124 -16.54 11.59 14.63
N SER A 125 -16.34 10.59 15.50
CA SER A 125 -16.80 10.63 16.91
C SER A 125 -15.80 11.34 17.84
N ALA A 126 -14.58 11.61 17.39
CA ALA A 126 -13.50 12.21 18.17
C ALA A 126 -13.35 13.73 17.96
N SER A 127 -14.19 14.33 17.13
CA SER A 127 -14.21 15.77 16.78
C SER A 127 -15.17 16.57 17.64
#